data_cbeb3744f95cd11eaaf652f40a4820c5
#
_entry.id   cbeb3744f95cd11eaaf652f40a4820c5
#
_cell.length_a   1.000
_cell.length_b   1.000
_cell.length_c   1.000
_cell.angle_alpha   90.00
_cell.angle_beta   90.00
_cell.angle_gamma   90.00
#
_symmetry.space_group_name_H-M   'P 1'
#
loop_
_entity.id
_entity.type
_entity.pdbx_description
1 polymer ?
#
loop_
_entity_poly.entity_id
_entity_poly.type
_entity_poly.pdbx_seq_one_letter_code
_entity_poly.pdbx_strand_id
1 'polypeptide(L)'
;GADYIPEDCIYSKITPERIYELLDTAVACHFNCIRIWGGGYYPADVFYDYCDEHGLIVWQDFMYACNVYELTEKLRESIIEETKDNAGRLRHHASLGLWCGNNEMESAWDHWGGFNDHSDTLKQDYLTMFEKLIPEALKSEDDVTFYWPSSPSSGGNFKDPDSDDAVSYTHLT
;
A
#
# COMPACT_ATOMS: atom_id res chain seq x y z
N GLY A 1 9.43 6.67 11.25
CA GLY A 1 8.17 6.53 10.52
C GLY A 1 7.19 5.62 11.23
N ALA A 2 6.00 5.54 10.69
CA ALA A 2 4.96 4.66 11.18
C ALA A 2 3.98 4.30 10.06
N ASP A 3 3.22 3.21 10.27
CA ASP A 3 2.03 2.94 9.49
C ASP A 3 0.92 3.93 9.86
N TYR A 4 0.16 4.30 8.85
CA TYR A 4 -1.02 5.15 8.97
C TYR A 4 -2.24 4.33 8.55
N ILE A 5 -3.06 4.04 9.53
CA ILE A 5 -4.37 3.42 9.34
C ILE A 5 -5.39 4.55 9.38
N PRO A 6 -6.56 4.42 8.73
CA PRO A 6 -7.54 5.51 8.66
C PRO A 6 -7.74 6.27 9.98
N GLU A 7 -7.95 7.56 9.89
CA GLU A 7 -8.09 8.51 11.01
C GLU A 7 -9.27 8.17 11.94
N ASP A 8 -10.29 7.53 11.37
CA ASP A 8 -11.44 6.98 12.09
C ASP A 8 -12.02 5.80 11.28
N CYS A 9 -12.45 4.74 11.94
CA CYS A 9 -13.11 3.61 11.28
C CYS A 9 -14.50 3.99 10.71
N ILE A 10 -15.04 5.13 11.08
CA ILE A 10 -16.28 5.69 10.52
C ILE A 10 -15.91 6.84 9.58
N TYR A 11 -15.85 6.57 8.28
CA TYR A 11 -15.41 7.50 7.25
C TYR A 11 -16.06 8.89 7.35
N SER A 12 -17.34 8.96 7.69
CA SER A 12 -18.06 10.25 7.84
C SER A 12 -17.59 11.12 9.03
N LYS A 13 -16.74 10.60 9.90
CA LYS A 13 -16.15 11.36 11.02
C LYS A 13 -14.77 11.93 10.69
N ILE A 14 -14.21 11.61 9.54
CA ILE A 14 -12.92 12.13 9.13
C ILE A 14 -13.09 13.58 8.72
N THR A 15 -12.25 14.43 9.30
CA THR A 15 -12.20 15.86 8.98
C THR A 15 -10.77 16.30 8.73
N PRO A 16 -10.54 17.38 7.98
CA PRO A 16 -9.20 17.94 7.80
C PRO A 16 -8.48 18.22 9.13
N GLU A 17 -9.20 18.69 10.14
CA GLU A 17 -8.64 19.01 11.47
C GLU A 17 -8.10 17.74 12.13
N ARG A 18 -8.79 16.60 11.99
CA ARG A 18 -8.32 15.32 12.53
C ARG A 18 -7.07 14.83 11.82
N ILE A 19 -7.00 14.99 10.50
CA ILE A 19 -5.81 14.67 9.72
C ILE A 19 -4.64 15.52 10.20
N TYR A 20 -4.80 16.83 10.29
CA TYR A 20 -3.76 17.74 10.76
C TYR A 20 -3.28 17.40 12.18
N GLU A 21 -4.18 17.12 13.12
CA GLU A 21 -3.82 16.73 14.50
C GLU A 21 -2.88 15.51 14.52
N LEU A 22 -3.15 14.50 13.70
CA LEU A 22 -2.33 13.29 13.62
C LEU A 22 -0.97 13.59 12.96
N LEU A 23 -0.98 14.33 11.87
CA LEU A 23 0.25 14.66 11.14
C LEU A 23 1.14 15.64 11.91
N ASP A 24 0.57 16.63 12.59
CA ASP A 24 1.30 17.50 13.51
C ASP A 24 2.01 16.70 14.59
N THR A 25 1.33 15.68 15.12
CA THR A 25 1.93 14.77 16.11
C THR A 25 3.10 13.98 15.52
N ALA A 26 2.95 13.47 14.30
CA ALA A 26 4.01 12.76 13.59
C ALA A 26 5.24 13.67 13.36
N VAL A 27 5.02 14.90 12.91
CA VAL A 27 6.08 15.90 12.72
C VAL A 27 6.76 16.24 14.05
N ALA A 28 5.98 16.47 15.12
CA ALA A 28 6.53 16.75 16.46
C ALA A 28 7.36 15.57 17.01
N CYS A 29 7.02 14.34 16.62
CA CYS A 29 7.78 13.13 16.95
C CYS A 29 8.96 12.87 15.97
N HIS A 30 9.27 13.80 15.09
CA HIS A 30 10.35 13.72 14.12
C HIS A 30 10.21 12.56 13.12
N PHE A 31 8.99 12.21 12.74
CA PHE A 31 8.78 11.26 11.63
C PHE A 31 9.20 11.92 10.32
N ASN A 32 9.76 11.13 9.43
CA ASN A 32 10.14 11.55 8.08
C ASN A 32 9.50 10.69 7.00
N CYS A 33 8.75 9.65 7.38
CA CYS A 33 8.04 8.76 6.48
C CYS A 33 6.77 8.26 7.15
N ILE A 34 5.70 8.16 6.37
CA ILE A 34 4.42 7.57 6.78
C ILE A 34 4.00 6.58 5.70
N ARG A 35 3.63 5.37 6.12
CA ARG A 35 3.07 4.35 5.23
C ARG A 35 1.57 4.34 5.35
N ILE A 36 0.88 4.57 4.22
CA ILE A 36 -0.57 4.35 4.10
C ILE A 36 -0.80 2.86 3.94
N TRP A 37 -1.31 2.22 4.99
CA TRP A 37 -1.48 0.78 5.05
C TRP A 37 -2.61 0.29 4.14
N GLY A 38 -2.36 -0.78 3.38
CA GLY A 38 -3.26 -1.33 2.36
C GLY A 38 -4.55 -1.98 2.85
N GLY A 39 -4.76 -2.09 4.16
CA GLY A 39 -6.01 -2.53 4.76
C GLY A 39 -6.97 -1.38 5.13
N GLY A 40 -6.68 -0.17 4.70
CA GLY A 40 -7.48 1.02 4.94
C GLY A 40 -8.19 1.56 3.70
N TYR A 41 -7.99 2.83 3.44
CA TYR A 41 -8.46 3.53 2.25
C TYR A 41 -7.45 4.65 1.90
N TYR A 42 -7.54 5.15 0.67
CA TYR A 42 -6.70 6.27 0.24
C TYR A 42 -7.12 7.56 0.95
N PRO A 43 -6.21 8.25 1.67
CA PRO A 43 -6.50 9.52 2.32
C PRO A 43 -7.00 10.59 1.35
N ALA A 44 -7.66 11.61 1.91
CA ALA A 44 -8.04 12.81 1.18
C ALA A 44 -6.81 13.63 0.76
N ASP A 45 -6.95 14.46 -0.27
CA ASP A 45 -5.84 15.26 -0.83
C ASP A 45 -5.13 16.11 0.23
N VAL A 46 -5.87 16.65 1.19
CA VAL A 46 -5.32 17.44 2.31
C VAL A 46 -4.25 16.70 3.13
N PHE A 47 -4.27 15.36 3.17
CA PHE A 47 -3.22 14.56 3.80
C PHE A 47 -1.91 14.69 3.02
N TYR A 48 -1.97 14.54 1.71
CA TYR A 48 -0.80 14.59 0.83
C TYR A 48 -0.25 16.02 0.73
N ASP A 49 -1.13 17.02 0.63
CA ASP A 49 -0.75 18.44 0.66
C ASP A 49 0.03 18.75 1.94
N TYR A 50 -0.44 18.27 3.10
CA TYR A 50 0.29 18.44 4.36
C TYR A 50 1.66 17.75 4.33
N CYS A 51 1.73 16.52 3.81
CA CYS A 51 3.01 15.80 3.69
C CYS A 51 4.00 16.52 2.78
N ASP A 52 3.54 17.09 1.67
CA ASP A 52 4.35 17.92 0.77
C ASP A 52 4.93 19.14 1.50
N GLU A 53 4.11 19.85 2.27
CA GLU A 53 4.51 21.07 2.99
C GLU A 53 5.48 20.81 4.15
N HIS A 54 5.39 19.62 4.79
CA HIS A 54 6.15 19.30 5.99
C HIS A 54 7.29 18.31 5.78
N GLY A 55 7.51 17.86 4.52
CA GLY A 55 8.63 16.98 4.18
C GLY A 55 8.47 15.54 4.71
N LEU A 56 7.23 15.06 4.82
CA LEU A 56 6.95 13.67 5.16
C LEU A 56 6.91 12.84 3.87
N ILE A 57 7.75 11.82 3.77
CA ILE A 57 7.71 10.89 2.65
C ILE A 57 6.51 9.96 2.83
N VAL A 58 5.73 9.77 1.78
CA VAL A 58 4.59 8.84 1.75
C VAL A 58 4.98 7.55 1.06
N TRP A 59 4.86 6.45 1.78
CA TRP A 59 4.82 5.10 1.24
C TRP A 59 3.36 4.74 1.05
N GLN A 60 2.89 4.63 -0.18
CA GLN A 60 1.49 4.38 -0.51
C GLN A 60 1.26 2.91 -0.89
N ASP A 61 0.56 2.16 -0.05
CA ASP A 61 0.02 0.86 -0.46
C ASP A 61 -1.22 1.05 -1.33
N PHE A 62 -1.39 0.16 -2.32
CA PHE A 62 -2.70 -0.09 -2.90
C PHE A 62 -3.56 -0.87 -1.89
N MET A 63 -4.89 -0.74 -1.97
CA MET A 63 -5.81 -1.22 -0.93
C MET A 63 -6.03 -2.73 -0.99
N TYR A 64 -4.94 -3.49 -0.90
CA TYR A 64 -4.90 -4.94 -0.82
C TYR A 64 -4.07 -5.36 0.40
N ALA A 65 -4.65 -6.19 1.28
CA ALA A 65 -3.97 -6.63 2.50
C ALA A 65 -4.45 -8.00 2.97
N CYS A 66 -3.52 -8.84 3.41
CA CYS A 66 -3.75 -10.01 4.26
C CYS A 66 -4.80 -11.00 3.74
N ASN A 67 -5.01 -11.12 2.44
CA ASN A 67 -6.04 -11.97 1.84
C ASN A 67 -5.57 -12.57 0.51
N VAL A 68 -6.40 -13.42 -0.10
CA VAL A 68 -6.26 -13.92 -1.47
C VAL A 68 -7.47 -13.52 -2.30
N TYR A 69 -7.25 -13.28 -3.59
CA TYR A 69 -8.28 -12.83 -4.52
C TYR A 69 -8.28 -13.74 -5.76
N GLU A 70 -9.46 -14.17 -6.18
CA GLU A 70 -9.66 -14.74 -7.50
C GLU A 70 -9.73 -13.60 -8.52
N LEU A 71 -8.82 -13.60 -9.49
CA LEU A 71 -8.72 -12.55 -10.51
C LEU A 71 -9.77 -12.75 -11.60
N THR A 72 -11.03 -12.48 -11.27
CA THR A 72 -12.11 -12.45 -12.26
C THR A 72 -11.93 -11.28 -13.23
N GLU A 73 -12.55 -11.33 -14.41
CA GLU A 73 -12.49 -10.23 -15.39
C GLU A 73 -13.00 -8.91 -14.79
N LYS A 74 -14.08 -8.95 -14.03
CA LYS A 74 -14.62 -7.76 -13.35
C LYS A 74 -13.64 -7.18 -12.34
N LEU A 75 -12.94 -8.04 -11.58
CA LEU A 75 -11.93 -7.57 -10.62
C LEU A 75 -10.72 -6.98 -11.36
N ARG A 76 -10.30 -7.59 -12.45
CA ARG A 76 -9.22 -7.09 -13.33
C ARG A 76 -9.50 -5.66 -13.80
N GLU A 77 -10.69 -5.43 -14.35
CA GLU A 77 -11.12 -4.09 -14.79
C GLU A 77 -11.09 -3.10 -13.63
N SER A 78 -11.64 -3.48 -12.48
CA SER A 78 -11.68 -2.63 -11.27
C SER A 78 -10.28 -2.28 -10.76
N ILE A 79 -9.34 -3.23 -10.74
CA ILE A 79 -7.95 -3.01 -10.34
C ILE A 79 -7.27 -1.97 -11.25
N ILE A 80 -7.46 -2.11 -12.57
CA ILE A 80 -6.88 -1.18 -13.55
C ILE A 80 -7.41 0.24 -13.33
N GLU A 81 -8.71 0.39 -13.19
CA GLU A 81 -9.34 1.70 -12.98
C GLU A 81 -8.93 2.31 -11.63
N GLU A 82 -8.94 1.54 -10.54
CA GLU A 82 -8.49 2.01 -9.23
C GLU A 82 -7.03 2.45 -9.26
N THR A 83 -6.16 1.66 -9.89
CA THR A 83 -4.73 1.99 -10.01
C THR A 83 -4.54 3.30 -10.77
N LYS A 84 -5.19 3.46 -11.91
CA LYS A 84 -5.08 4.68 -12.74
C LYS A 84 -5.65 5.90 -12.06
N ASP A 85 -6.81 5.78 -11.43
CA ASP A 85 -7.48 6.88 -10.74
C ASP A 85 -6.59 7.42 -9.61
N ASN A 86 -6.10 6.54 -8.74
CA ASN A 86 -5.27 6.97 -7.63
C ASN A 86 -3.88 7.42 -8.06
N ALA A 87 -3.26 6.77 -9.05
CA ALA A 87 -1.99 7.21 -9.59
C ALA A 87 -2.13 8.60 -10.25
N GLY A 88 -3.15 8.79 -11.07
CA GLY A 88 -3.44 10.07 -11.69
C GLY A 88 -3.66 11.20 -10.67
N ARG A 89 -4.34 10.87 -9.56
CA ARG A 89 -4.60 11.81 -8.47
C ARG A 89 -3.34 12.16 -7.66
N LEU A 90 -2.45 11.18 -7.40
CA LEU A 90 -1.38 11.32 -6.40
C LEU A 90 0.02 11.55 -6.96
N ARG A 91 0.28 11.19 -8.23
CA ARG A 91 1.62 11.27 -8.85
C ARG A 91 2.30 12.63 -8.82
N HIS A 92 1.55 13.70 -8.61
CA HIS A 92 2.09 15.06 -8.60
C HIS A 92 2.57 15.52 -7.21
N HIS A 93 2.30 14.74 -6.15
CA HIS A 93 2.75 15.05 -4.81
C HIS A 93 4.24 14.78 -4.64
N ALA A 94 4.98 15.78 -4.19
CA ALA A 94 6.41 15.68 -3.94
C ALA A 94 6.73 14.70 -2.80
N SER A 95 5.79 14.49 -1.89
CA SER A 95 5.90 13.54 -0.78
C SER A 95 5.82 12.08 -1.19
N LEU A 96 5.20 11.78 -2.35
CA LEU A 96 5.01 10.39 -2.80
C LEU A 96 6.36 9.73 -3.12
N GLY A 97 6.81 8.82 -2.25
CA GLY A 97 8.12 8.19 -2.36
C GLY A 97 8.09 6.81 -3.02
N LEU A 98 7.00 6.05 -2.82
CA LEU A 98 6.88 4.72 -3.40
C LEU A 98 5.42 4.26 -3.46
N TRP A 99 5.12 3.43 -4.45
CA TRP A 99 3.90 2.64 -4.55
C TRP A 99 4.16 1.19 -4.11
N CYS A 100 3.35 0.66 -3.19
CA CYS A 100 3.42 -0.73 -2.77
C CYS A 100 2.16 -1.49 -3.18
N GLY A 101 2.32 -2.64 -3.82
CA GLY A 101 1.21 -3.41 -4.37
C GLY A 101 0.26 -3.95 -3.30
N ASN A 102 0.80 -4.47 -2.19
CA ASN A 102 -0.04 -5.00 -1.11
C ASN A 102 0.70 -5.11 0.23
N ASN A 103 -0.09 -5.30 1.29
CA ASN A 103 0.43 -5.64 2.62
C ASN A 103 0.31 -7.15 2.90
N GLU A 104 1.44 -7.79 3.13
CA GLU A 104 1.62 -9.14 3.67
C GLU A 104 0.98 -10.29 2.89
N MET A 105 0.49 -10.07 1.68
CA MET A 105 -0.17 -11.14 0.92
C MET A 105 0.83 -12.21 0.47
N GLU A 106 2.05 -11.82 0.10
CA GLU A 106 3.09 -12.78 -0.29
C GLU A 106 3.53 -13.62 0.91
N SER A 107 3.82 -13.02 2.05
CA SER A 107 4.22 -13.73 3.26
C SER A 107 3.11 -14.61 3.83
N ALA A 108 1.85 -14.23 3.63
CA ALA A 108 0.72 -15.03 4.06
C ALA A 108 0.62 -16.39 3.36
N TRP A 109 1.14 -16.52 2.13
CA TRP A 109 1.15 -17.79 1.42
C TRP A 109 1.97 -18.84 2.15
N ASP A 110 3.18 -18.53 2.59
CA ASP A 110 4.11 -19.51 3.15
C ASP A 110 4.10 -19.58 4.67
N HIS A 111 3.61 -18.54 5.36
CA HIS A 111 3.87 -18.46 6.79
C HIS A 111 2.64 -18.44 7.67
N TRP A 112 1.87 -17.37 7.68
CA TRP A 112 0.84 -17.20 8.71
C TRP A 112 -0.59 -17.35 8.18
N GLY A 113 -0.82 -17.15 6.89
CA GLY A 113 -2.16 -17.14 6.32
C GLY A 113 -2.73 -18.51 6.00
N GLY A 114 -1.89 -19.56 5.94
CA GLY A 114 -2.31 -20.89 5.55
C GLY A 114 -2.76 -21.00 4.08
N PHE A 115 -2.33 -20.07 3.21
CA PHE A 115 -2.80 -20.00 1.82
C PHE A 115 -2.17 -21.06 0.92
N ASN A 116 -1.14 -21.77 1.38
CA ASN A 116 -0.52 -22.88 0.64
C ASN A 116 -1.50 -24.02 0.33
N ASP A 117 -2.59 -24.15 1.09
CA ASP A 117 -3.66 -25.11 0.81
C ASP A 117 -4.61 -24.67 -0.31
N HIS A 118 -4.46 -23.44 -0.79
CA HIS A 118 -5.22 -22.92 -1.92
C HIS A 118 -4.65 -23.39 -3.27
N SER A 119 -5.48 -23.30 -4.31
CA SER A 119 -5.10 -23.74 -5.64
C SER A 119 -3.94 -22.94 -6.23
N ASP A 120 -3.12 -23.58 -7.08
CA ASP A 120 -2.08 -22.91 -7.87
C ASP A 120 -2.65 -21.76 -8.72
N THR A 121 -3.94 -21.80 -9.08
CA THR A 121 -4.62 -20.74 -9.83
C THR A 121 -4.63 -19.44 -9.03
N LEU A 122 -4.97 -19.46 -7.74
CA LEU A 122 -5.00 -18.26 -6.91
C LEU A 122 -3.59 -17.67 -6.72
N LYS A 123 -2.56 -18.51 -6.69
CA LYS A 123 -1.17 -18.05 -6.64
C LYS A 123 -0.76 -17.38 -7.96
N GLN A 124 -1.20 -17.89 -9.10
CA GLN A 124 -1.01 -17.25 -10.40
C GLN A 124 -1.79 -15.95 -10.53
N ASP A 125 -2.99 -15.88 -9.94
CA ASP A 125 -3.78 -14.66 -9.86
C ASP A 125 -3.04 -13.59 -9.06
N TYR A 126 -2.47 -13.94 -7.90
CA TYR A 126 -1.60 -13.04 -7.13
C TYR A 126 -0.45 -12.50 -7.98
N LEU A 127 0.33 -13.37 -8.62
CA LEU A 127 1.47 -12.95 -9.46
C LEU A 127 1.01 -12.09 -10.64
N THR A 128 -0.15 -12.39 -11.21
CA THR A 128 -0.72 -11.59 -12.29
C THR A 128 -1.12 -10.20 -11.80
N MET A 129 -1.73 -10.10 -10.62
CA MET A 129 -2.15 -8.82 -10.06
C MET A 129 -0.96 -7.92 -9.73
N PHE A 130 -0.02 -8.41 -8.92
CA PHE A 130 1.01 -7.58 -8.31
C PHE A 130 2.31 -7.47 -9.10
N GLU A 131 2.64 -8.46 -9.93
CA GLU A 131 3.86 -8.44 -10.73
C GLU A 131 3.64 -7.96 -12.19
N LYS A 132 2.37 -7.84 -12.64
CA LYS A 132 2.06 -7.45 -14.02
C LYS A 132 0.98 -6.38 -14.10
N LEU A 133 -0.24 -6.68 -13.67
CA LEU A 133 -1.41 -5.86 -13.92
C LEU A 133 -1.30 -4.46 -13.30
N ILE A 134 -1.01 -4.40 -12.00
CA ILE A 134 -0.86 -3.13 -11.29
C ILE A 134 0.33 -2.33 -11.82
N PRO A 135 1.57 -2.87 -11.94
CA PRO A 135 2.67 -2.08 -12.45
C PRO A 135 2.50 -1.66 -13.91
N GLU A 136 1.83 -2.45 -14.76
CA GLU A 136 1.50 -2.04 -16.12
C GLU A 136 0.48 -0.89 -16.16
N ALA A 137 -0.57 -0.98 -15.34
CA ALA A 137 -1.57 0.07 -15.23
C ALA A 137 -0.96 1.35 -14.61
N LEU A 138 -0.15 1.20 -13.56
CA LEU A 138 0.54 2.30 -12.89
C LEU A 138 1.46 3.05 -13.87
N LYS A 139 2.25 2.33 -14.65
CA LYS A 139 3.19 2.92 -15.61
C LYS A 139 2.53 3.82 -16.64
N SER A 140 1.24 3.64 -16.92
CA SER A 140 0.51 4.51 -17.85
C SER A 140 0.23 5.90 -17.26
N GLU A 141 0.24 6.03 -15.94
CA GLU A 141 -0.05 7.27 -15.22
C GLU A 141 1.18 7.83 -14.51
N ASP A 142 1.99 6.96 -13.91
CA ASP A 142 3.19 7.31 -13.16
C ASP A 142 4.33 6.33 -13.52
N ASP A 143 5.25 6.77 -14.34
CA ASP A 143 6.42 6.01 -14.77
C ASP A 143 7.71 6.41 -14.01
N VAL A 144 7.59 7.27 -13.00
CA VAL A 144 8.72 7.83 -12.26
C VAL A 144 8.81 7.25 -10.85
N THR A 145 7.67 7.19 -10.13
CA THR A 145 7.65 6.72 -8.75
C THR A 145 7.89 5.21 -8.70
N PHE A 146 8.78 4.80 -7.79
CA PHE A 146 9.15 3.40 -7.63
C PHE A 146 7.95 2.55 -7.20
N TYR A 147 7.80 1.37 -7.80
CA TYR A 147 6.80 0.38 -7.44
C TYR A 147 7.43 -0.85 -6.80
N TRP A 148 6.84 -1.32 -5.68
CA TRP A 148 7.20 -2.55 -5.00
C TRP A 148 5.98 -3.48 -4.85
N PRO A 149 6.07 -4.78 -5.21
CA PRO A 149 4.86 -5.61 -5.36
C PRO A 149 4.18 -5.97 -4.04
N SER A 150 4.92 -6.12 -2.95
CA SER A 150 4.37 -6.52 -1.65
C SER A 150 5.30 -6.08 -0.52
N SER A 151 4.78 -5.87 0.66
CA SER A 151 5.60 -5.67 1.86
C SER A 151 5.21 -6.71 2.93
N PRO A 152 6.09 -7.73 3.18
CA PRO A 152 7.35 -8.00 2.48
C PRO A 152 7.17 -8.69 1.11
N SER A 153 8.22 -8.67 0.29
CA SER A 153 8.31 -9.44 -0.94
C SER A 153 9.66 -10.16 -1.07
N SER A 154 9.61 -11.41 -1.47
CA SER A 154 10.76 -12.22 -1.82
C SER A 154 10.97 -12.36 -3.34
N GLY A 155 10.45 -11.39 -4.12
CA GLY A 155 10.50 -11.41 -5.57
C GLY A 155 9.56 -12.43 -6.22
N GLY A 156 8.39 -12.65 -5.63
CA GLY A 156 7.37 -13.58 -6.14
C GLY A 156 7.69 -15.06 -5.96
N ASN A 157 8.72 -15.40 -5.18
CA ASN A 157 9.06 -16.80 -4.91
C ASN A 157 8.41 -17.37 -3.64
N PHE A 158 7.83 -16.52 -2.79
CA PHE A 158 7.06 -16.83 -1.59
C PHE A 158 7.83 -17.57 -0.48
N LYS A 159 9.15 -17.55 -0.48
CA LYS A 159 9.96 -18.42 0.40
C LYS A 159 10.66 -17.70 1.53
N ASP A 160 10.77 -16.40 1.48
CA ASP A 160 11.51 -15.61 2.46
C ASP A 160 10.60 -14.55 3.11
N PRO A 161 10.12 -14.83 4.34
CA PRO A 161 9.30 -13.86 5.08
C PRO A 161 10.12 -12.69 5.63
N ASP A 162 11.43 -12.88 5.73
CA ASP A 162 12.38 -11.94 6.32
C ASP A 162 13.18 -11.19 5.23
N SER A 163 12.58 -11.08 4.02
CA SER A 163 13.18 -10.27 2.95
C SER A 163 13.43 -8.84 3.42
N ASP A 164 14.39 -8.16 2.79
CA ASP A 164 14.94 -6.86 3.20
C ASP A 164 13.91 -5.74 3.41
N ASP A 165 12.70 -5.90 2.90
CA ASP A 165 11.58 -4.96 3.03
C ASP A 165 10.54 -5.37 4.09
N ALA A 166 10.82 -6.41 4.87
CA ALA A 166 9.92 -6.85 5.95
C ALA A 166 9.79 -5.76 7.01
N VAL A 167 8.58 -5.23 7.16
CA VAL A 167 8.27 -4.29 8.24
C VAL A 167 8.15 -5.09 9.54
N SER A 168 9.15 -4.96 10.41
CA SER A 168 9.12 -5.57 11.73
C SER A 168 8.40 -4.68 12.73
N TYR A 169 7.26 -5.13 13.23
CA TYR A 169 6.53 -4.48 14.32
C TYR A 169 7.10 -4.77 15.72
N THR A 170 8.17 -5.53 15.81
CA THR A 170 8.72 -6.00 17.08
C THR A 170 9.53 -4.96 17.86
N HIS A 171 9.72 -3.77 17.34
CA HIS A 171 10.55 -2.73 17.94
C HIS A 171 9.78 -1.59 18.59
N LEU A 172 8.49 -1.73 18.82
CA LEU A 172 7.64 -0.76 19.51
C LEU A 172 7.43 -1.06 21.00
N THR A 173 8.32 -1.86 21.61
CA THR A 173 8.31 -2.09 23.08
C THR A 173 9.36 -1.26 23.79
#